data_0163673b613575f0bcf84fa25a8b17e8
#
_entry.id   0163673b613575f0bcf84fa25a8b17e8
#
_cell.length_a   1.000
_cell.length_b   1.000
_cell.length_c   1.000
_cell.angle_alpha   90.00
_cell.angle_beta   90.00
_cell.angle_gamma   90.00
#
_symmetry.space_group_name_H-M   'P 1'
#
loop_
_entity.id
_entity.type
_entity.pdbx_description
1 polymer ?
#
loop_
_entity_poly.entity_id
_entity_poly.type
_entity_poly.pdbx_seq_one_letter_code
_entity_poly.pdbx_strand_id
1 'polypeptide(L)' 'MKAKSKVKTTMFYDQEADLLIIDYIPSYVGQDADEIEDGVFVLSNPKTGNVEGVRILSFTKRFSKGFELNLPTVLKNRAG' A
#
# COMPACT_ATOMS: atom_id res chain seq x y z
N MET A 1 -7.42 -22.06 -16.80
CA MET A 1 -7.37 -21.63 -16.44
C MET A 1 -7.39 -21.15 -15.94
N LYS A 2 -7.27 -21.04 -15.64
CA LYS A 2 -7.30 -20.72 -15.02
C LYS A 2 -7.24 -19.93 -14.52
N ALA A 3 -7.53 -19.81 -14.19
CA ALA A 3 -7.51 -19.08 -13.62
C ALA A 3 -7.06 -18.52 -13.01
N LYS A 4 -6.94 -17.95 -13.01
CA LYS A 4 -6.49 -17.38 -12.34
C LYS A 4 -6.94 -16.68 -11.52
N SER A 5 -6.51 -16.62 -10.90
CA SER A 5 -7.08 -16.02 -9.81
C SER A 5 -7.05 -14.57 -9.96
N LYS A 6 -8.06 -13.88 -9.58
CA LYS A 6 -8.08 -12.53 -9.64
C LYS A 6 -7.83 -12.02 -8.30
N VAL A 7 -6.93 -11.10 -8.13
CA VAL A 7 -6.71 -10.44 -6.86
C VAL A 7 -7.61 -9.23 -6.83
N LYS A 8 -8.44 -9.15 -5.82
CA LYS A 8 -9.35 -8.06 -5.72
C LYS A 8 -8.70 -6.93 -4.97
N THR A 9 -8.43 -5.84 -5.64
CA THR A 9 -7.86 -4.67 -5.03
C THR A 9 -8.99 -3.79 -4.53
N THR A 10 -8.95 -3.42 -3.27
CA THR A 10 -9.95 -2.52 -2.73
C THR A 10 -9.34 -1.17 -2.47
N MET A 11 -10.16 -0.14 -2.55
CA MET A 11 -9.72 1.22 -2.34
C MET A 11 -10.75 1.91 -1.47
N PHE A 12 -10.29 2.53 -0.43
CA PHE A 12 -11.18 3.21 0.49
C PHE A 12 -10.56 4.53 0.89
N TYR A 13 -11.37 5.58 0.87
CA TYR A 13 -10.90 6.88 1.28
C TYR A 13 -11.58 7.27 2.57
N ASP A 14 -10.78 7.52 3.59
CA ASP A 14 -11.26 7.96 4.89
C ASP A 14 -11.24 9.48 4.91
N GLN A 15 -12.40 10.08 4.82
CA GLN A 15 -12.52 11.53 4.75
C GLN A 15 -12.03 12.23 5.99
N GLU A 16 -12.31 11.66 7.14
CA GLU A 16 -11.93 12.30 8.39
C GLU A 16 -10.43 12.38 8.55
N ALA A 17 -9.76 11.33 8.17
CA ALA A 17 -8.32 11.27 8.29
C ALA A 17 -7.59 11.78 7.05
N ASP A 18 -8.31 12.01 5.97
CA ASP A 18 -7.73 12.35 4.68
C ASP A 18 -6.71 11.29 4.29
N LEU A 19 -7.14 10.04 4.40
CA LEU A 19 -6.27 8.90 4.22
C LEU A 19 -6.81 7.99 3.13
N LEU A 20 -5.98 7.72 2.13
CA LEU A 20 -6.35 6.77 1.09
C LEU A 20 -5.77 5.42 1.44
N ILE A 21 -6.62 4.41 1.39
CA ILE A 21 -6.26 3.04 1.74
C ILE A 21 -6.43 2.16 0.51
N ILE A 22 -5.36 1.53 0.09
CA ILE A 22 -5.40 0.61 -1.04
C ILE A 22 -4.92 -0.74 -0.53
N ASP A 23 -5.74 -1.77 -0.67
CA ASP A 23 -5.36 -3.10 -0.23
C ASP A 23 -5.43 -4.06 -1.39
N TYR A 24 -4.32 -4.70 -1.69
CA TYR A 24 -4.29 -5.76 -2.68
C TYR A 24 -4.79 -7.05 -2.06
N ILE A 25 -4.53 -7.22 -0.79
CA ILE A 25 -5.12 -8.29 0.00
C ILE A 25 -5.55 -7.70 1.32
N PRO A 26 -6.49 -8.31 2.03
CA PRO A 26 -6.94 -7.76 3.31
C PRO A 26 -5.79 -7.67 4.29
N SER A 27 -5.76 -6.60 5.06
CA SER A 27 -4.70 -6.45 6.04
C SER A 27 -4.88 -7.47 7.17
N TYR A 28 -3.80 -7.79 7.84
CA TYR A 28 -3.80 -8.81 8.87
C TYR A 28 -2.77 -8.49 9.93
N VAL A 29 -2.91 -9.15 11.06
CA VAL A 29 -1.99 -8.96 12.17
C VAL A 29 -0.62 -9.49 11.78
N GLY A 30 0.41 -8.71 12.02
CA GLY A 30 1.75 -9.14 11.68
C GLY A 30 2.25 -8.65 10.34
N GLN A 31 1.38 -7.99 9.58
CA GLN A 31 1.80 -7.43 8.31
C GLN A 31 2.77 -6.27 8.56
N ASP A 32 3.81 -6.19 7.78
CA ASP A 32 4.79 -5.11 7.92
C ASP A 32 4.24 -3.82 7.32
N ALA A 33 4.66 -2.71 7.89
CA ALA A 33 4.29 -1.39 7.38
C ALA A 33 5.53 -0.53 7.39
N ASP A 34 5.90 -0.01 6.24
CA ASP A 34 7.09 0.83 6.11
C ASP A 34 6.75 2.15 5.45
N GLU A 35 7.25 3.21 6.03
CA GLU A 35 7.07 4.52 5.43
C GLU A 35 8.13 4.71 4.36
N ILE A 36 7.74 4.75 3.10
CA ILE A 36 8.68 4.84 2.01
C ILE A 36 8.96 6.28 1.59
N GLU A 37 8.03 7.16 1.91
CA GLU A 37 8.28 8.58 1.78
C GLU A 37 7.27 9.26 2.68
N ASP A 38 7.45 10.51 2.94
CA ASP A 38 6.66 11.23 3.92
C ASP A 38 5.17 11.02 3.68
N GLY A 39 4.51 10.38 4.63
CA GLY A 39 3.08 10.17 4.55
C GLY A 39 2.64 9.05 3.64
N VAL A 40 3.56 8.26 3.10
CA VAL A 40 3.21 7.12 2.26
C VAL A 40 3.76 5.86 2.87
N PHE A 41 2.84 4.96 3.25
CA PHE A 41 3.22 3.71 3.88
C PHE A 41 2.89 2.55 2.96
N VAL A 42 3.76 1.57 2.94
CA VAL A 42 3.57 0.37 2.14
C VAL A 42 3.45 -0.79 3.10
N LEU A 43 2.42 -1.59 2.91
CA LEU A 43 2.21 -2.80 3.70
C LEU A 43 2.75 -3.98 2.91
N SER A 44 3.45 -4.85 3.58
CA SER A 44 4.09 -5.96 2.88
C SER A 44 4.07 -7.22 3.69
N ASN A 45 4.29 -8.33 2.99
CA ASN A 45 4.35 -9.63 3.59
C ASN A 45 5.69 -9.76 4.32
N PRO A 46 5.68 -10.07 5.62
CA PRO A 46 6.93 -10.10 6.37
C PRO A 46 7.90 -11.19 5.93
N LYS A 47 7.40 -12.21 5.23
CA LYS A 47 8.26 -13.27 4.79
C LYS A 47 8.81 -13.07 3.39
N THR A 48 7.99 -12.54 2.50
CA THR A 48 8.40 -12.41 1.11
C THR A 48 8.78 -10.99 0.73
N GLY A 49 8.28 -10.00 1.47
CA GLY A 49 8.47 -8.61 1.12
C GLY A 49 7.54 -8.12 0.04
N ASN A 50 6.66 -8.98 -0.46
CA ASN A 50 5.71 -8.54 -1.50
C ASN A 50 4.80 -7.46 -0.96
N VAL A 51 4.58 -6.44 -1.76
CA VAL A 51 3.72 -5.34 -1.37
C VAL A 51 2.27 -5.80 -1.41
N GLU A 52 1.54 -5.51 -0.34
CA GLU A 52 0.18 -5.96 -0.18
C GLU A 52 -0.81 -4.84 0.04
N GLY A 53 -0.33 -3.64 0.20
CA GLY A 53 -1.22 -2.51 0.38
C GLY A 53 -0.46 -1.22 0.50
N VAL A 54 -1.20 -0.12 0.48
CA VAL A 54 -0.61 1.21 0.53
C VAL A 54 -1.52 2.11 1.36
N ARG A 55 -0.89 3.02 2.11
CA ARG A 55 -1.62 4.05 2.86
C ARG A 55 -1.03 5.39 2.48
N ILE A 56 -1.87 6.34 2.08
CA ILE A 56 -1.39 7.66 1.69
C ILE A 56 -2.09 8.69 2.54
N LEU A 57 -1.32 9.36 3.39
CA LEU A 57 -1.84 10.39 4.27
C LEU A 57 -1.94 11.72 3.55
N SER A 58 -2.82 12.56 3.99
CA SER A 58 -3.04 13.89 3.41
C SER A 58 -3.28 13.79 1.91
N PHE A 59 -4.12 12.83 1.55
CA PHE A 59 -4.30 12.49 0.16
C PHE A 59 -4.81 13.65 -0.68
N THR A 60 -5.79 14.40 -0.19
CA THR A 60 -6.36 15.47 -1.01
C THR A 60 -5.36 16.57 -1.27
N LYS A 61 -4.48 16.83 -0.30
CA LYS A 61 -3.47 17.85 -0.50
C LYS A 61 -2.47 17.42 -1.55
N ARG A 62 -2.10 16.16 -1.54
CA ARG A 62 -1.19 15.63 -2.55
C ARG A 62 -1.84 15.63 -3.90
N PHE A 63 -3.09 15.16 -3.93
CA PHE A 63 -3.80 15.04 -5.18
C PHE A 63 -3.98 16.39 -5.87
N SER A 64 -4.31 17.40 -5.09
CA SER A 64 -4.58 18.71 -5.68
C SER A 64 -3.35 19.34 -6.29
N LYS A 65 -2.18 18.96 -5.81
CA LYS A 65 -0.94 19.48 -6.39
C LYS A 65 -0.40 18.62 -7.51
N GLY A 66 -0.92 17.44 -7.65
CA GLY A 66 -0.34 16.48 -8.55
C GLY A 66 0.93 15.92 -7.94
N PHE A 67 1.12 14.64 -7.98
CA PHE A 67 2.33 14.05 -7.45
C PHE A 67 2.58 12.74 -8.14
N GLU A 68 3.82 12.33 -8.03
CA GLU A 68 4.25 11.09 -8.61
C GLU A 68 4.59 10.15 -7.49
N LEU A 69 4.21 8.90 -7.63
CA LEU A 69 4.40 7.94 -6.57
C LEU A 69 5.09 6.73 -7.15
N ASN A 70 6.24 6.41 -6.62
CA ASN A 70 6.97 5.24 -7.07
C ASN A 70 6.81 4.15 -6.05
N LEU A 71 5.88 3.24 -6.31
CA LEU A 71 5.57 2.18 -5.37
C LEU A 71 6.31 0.91 -5.77
N PRO A 72 7.06 0.34 -4.87
CA PRO A 72 7.73 -0.92 -5.17
C PRO A 72 6.73 -2.05 -5.17
N THR A 73 7.02 -3.11 -5.88
CA THR A 73 6.19 -4.30 -5.81
C THR A 73 6.72 -5.24 -4.75
N VAL A 74 7.99 -5.10 -4.39
CA VAL A 74 8.61 -5.88 -3.34
C VAL A 74 9.48 -4.95 -2.53
N LEU A 75 9.32 -5.01 -1.25
CA LEU A 75 10.23 -4.29 -0.40
C LEU A 75 11.39 -5.16 -0.11
N LYS A 76 12.51 -4.79 -0.28
CA LYS A 76 13.59 -5.52 -0.20
C LYS A 76 14.12 -5.89 0.64
N ASN A 77 14.63 -6.23 0.72
CA ASN A 77 15.21 -6.83 1.13
C ASN A 77 15.54 -7.07 2.25
N ARG A 78 14.98 -7.55 2.77
CA ARG A 78 15.24 -7.80 3.90
C ARG A 78 16.10 -8.79 4.02
N ALA A 79 16.41 -9.41 3.31
CA ALA A 79 17.23 -10.36 3.54
C ALA A 79 18.21 -10.32 3.51
N GLY A 80 18.20 -10.00 3.38
CA GLY A 80 19.09 -10.00 3.41
C GLY A 80 19.21 -10.53 3.11
#